data_e25b185dac7ece7e1aa192fe140646cb
#
_entry.id   e25b185dac7ece7e1aa192fe140646cb
#
_cell.length_a   1.000
_cell.length_b   1.000
_cell.length_c   1.000
_cell.angle_alpha   90.00
_cell.angle_beta   90.00
_cell.angle_gamma   90.00
#
_symmetry.space_group_name_H-M   'P 1'
#
loop_
_entity.id
_entity.type
_entity.pdbx_description
1 polymer ?
#
loop_
_entity_poly.entity_id
_entity_poly.type
_entity_poly.pdbx_seq_one_letter_code
_entity_poly.pdbx_strand_id
1 'polypeptide(L)'
;FLCFATLSTKAMADLTYKTYAGTGARPSFPGNGGSLTYPTVLSTGTVTSLNYNWGSGYVLDSGRGSSVIVNFYGYITIPDTGSQDIQFYLYADDGAYMKIDSTVVINDWNEQSPGMWNYISTDQTLTGGQTYYIDVWWYENGGGAALKLYWDQTGSVALVPSSAYSTTEPVVVSGITSSQTTKFNTIRNKAVNGNQIYITQTGDGNTLNILQDGDD
;
A
#
# COMPACT_ATOMS: atom_id res chain seq x y z
N PHE A 1 -24.42 -9.55 27.25
CA PHE A 1 -23.12 -8.92 27.59
C PHE A 1 -22.31 -8.79 26.33
N LEU A 2 -22.16 -7.59 25.84
CA LEU A 2 -21.36 -7.32 24.65
C LEU A 2 -19.93 -7.08 25.13
N CYS A 3 -19.05 -8.05 24.93
CA CYS A 3 -17.63 -7.90 25.22
C CYS A 3 -16.99 -7.12 24.04
N PHE A 4 -16.53 -5.91 24.27
CA PHE A 4 -15.78 -5.14 23.29
C PHE A 4 -14.31 -5.52 23.42
N ALA A 5 -13.79 -6.19 22.43
CA ALA A 5 -12.35 -6.36 22.28
C ALA A 5 -11.78 -5.13 21.55
N THR A 6 -10.93 -4.39 22.21
CA THR A 6 -10.16 -3.32 21.58
C THR A 6 -8.87 -3.93 21.05
N LEU A 7 -8.77 -4.10 19.76
CA LEU A 7 -7.48 -4.41 19.13
C LEU A 7 -6.69 -3.12 18.99
N SER A 8 -5.58 -3.04 19.68
CA SER A 8 -4.64 -1.96 19.53
C SER A 8 -3.46 -2.41 18.67
N THR A 9 -3.65 -2.37 17.38
CA THR A 9 -2.54 -2.06 16.50
C THR A 9 -2.87 -0.72 15.90
N LYS A 10 -2.03 0.29 16.10
CA LYS A 10 -1.98 1.43 15.21
C LYS A 10 -1.74 0.82 13.83
N ALA A 11 -2.81 0.60 13.06
CA ALA A 11 -2.65 0.45 11.63
C ALA A 11 -1.96 1.74 11.21
N MET A 12 -0.64 1.68 11.04
CA MET A 12 0.09 2.77 10.46
C MET A 12 -0.60 2.97 9.12
N ALA A 13 -1.11 4.15 8.87
CA ALA A 13 -1.61 4.55 7.56
C ALA A 13 -0.41 4.71 6.62
N ASP A 14 0.36 3.63 6.46
CA ASP A 14 1.69 3.63 5.89
C ASP A 14 1.83 2.47 4.90
N LEU A 15 2.71 2.67 3.91
CA LEU A 15 3.29 1.59 3.10
C LEU A 15 4.73 1.36 3.54
N THR A 16 5.19 0.14 3.44
CA THR A 16 6.61 -0.17 3.58
C THR A 16 7.34 0.15 2.28
N TYR A 17 8.56 0.65 2.36
CA TYR A 17 9.42 0.80 1.18
C TYR A 17 10.77 0.11 1.35
N LYS A 18 11.37 -0.25 0.21
CA LYS A 18 12.79 -0.63 0.07
C LYS A 18 13.36 0.13 -1.11
N THR A 19 14.52 0.75 -0.90
CA THR A 19 15.29 1.38 -1.97
C THR A 19 16.46 0.50 -2.37
N TYR A 20 16.80 0.51 -3.64
CA TYR A 20 17.89 -0.28 -4.22
C TYR A 20 18.76 0.59 -5.11
N ALA A 21 20.04 0.21 -5.24
CA ALA A 21 20.95 0.84 -6.18
C ALA A 21 20.59 0.46 -7.62
N GLY A 22 20.30 1.45 -8.44
CA GLY A 22 20.25 1.32 -9.90
C GLY A 22 21.64 1.39 -10.52
N THR A 23 21.73 1.09 -11.81
CA THR A 23 22.99 1.01 -12.58
C THR A 23 23.23 2.21 -13.51
N GLY A 24 22.35 3.22 -13.51
CA GLY A 24 22.40 4.33 -14.45
C GLY A 24 21.86 3.97 -15.84
N ALA A 25 21.10 2.89 -15.91
CA ALA A 25 20.33 2.49 -17.08
C ALA A 25 18.97 1.96 -16.60
N ARG A 26 17.98 1.94 -17.49
CA ARG A 26 16.67 1.36 -17.19
C ARG A 26 16.84 -0.04 -16.59
N PRO A 27 16.41 -0.28 -15.35
CA PRO A 27 16.58 -1.59 -14.73
C PRO A 27 15.73 -2.65 -15.43
N SER A 28 16.11 -3.91 -15.28
CA SER A 28 15.29 -5.03 -15.76
C SER A 28 13.90 -4.99 -15.12
N PHE A 29 12.89 -5.33 -15.89
CA PHE A 29 11.50 -5.21 -15.48
C PHE A 29 11.12 -6.20 -14.35
N PRO A 30 10.43 -5.76 -13.27
CA PRO A 30 10.04 -6.65 -12.17
C PRO A 30 9.01 -7.72 -12.54
N GLY A 31 8.34 -7.60 -13.69
CA GLY A 31 7.10 -8.30 -13.97
C GLY A 31 7.17 -9.65 -14.65
N ASN A 32 8.31 -10.13 -15.10
CA ASN A 32 8.39 -11.36 -15.90
C ASN A 32 8.69 -12.63 -15.08
N GLY A 33 8.16 -12.75 -13.86
CA GLY A 33 8.31 -13.95 -13.04
C GLY A 33 9.75 -14.22 -12.55
N GLY A 34 10.67 -13.36 -12.91
CA GLY A 34 12.01 -13.33 -12.37
C GLY A 34 12.00 -12.63 -11.02
N SER A 35 12.46 -13.30 -9.98
CA SER A 35 12.82 -12.62 -8.74
C SER A 35 13.84 -11.53 -9.08
N LEU A 36 13.43 -10.27 -9.05
CA LEU A 36 14.38 -9.17 -9.15
C LEU A 36 15.17 -9.13 -7.86
N THR A 37 16.24 -9.81 -7.86
CA THR A 37 17.30 -9.61 -6.88
C THR A 37 18.09 -8.37 -7.29
N TYR A 38 17.62 -7.21 -6.88
CA TYR A 38 18.50 -6.06 -6.84
C TYR A 38 19.49 -6.30 -5.70
N PRO A 39 20.78 -6.37 -5.99
CA PRO A 39 21.74 -6.97 -5.05
C PRO A 39 22.01 -6.11 -3.81
N THR A 40 21.62 -4.83 -3.82
CA THR A 40 21.97 -3.92 -2.75
C THR A 40 20.77 -3.10 -2.31
N VAL A 41 20.19 -3.45 -1.17
CA VAL A 41 19.23 -2.60 -0.45
C VAL A 41 20.00 -1.42 0.15
N LEU A 42 19.57 -0.20 -0.17
CA LEU A 42 20.16 1.03 0.36
C LEU A 42 19.47 1.45 1.67
N SER A 43 18.14 1.41 1.67
CA SER A 43 17.34 1.75 2.87
C SER A 43 16.01 1.02 2.87
N THR A 44 15.39 0.98 4.05
CA THR A 44 14.02 0.49 4.26
C THR A 44 13.32 1.40 5.25
N GLY A 45 12.01 1.55 5.12
CA GLY A 45 11.21 2.36 6.04
C GLY A 45 9.74 2.31 5.70
N THR A 46 9.00 3.28 6.20
CA THR A 46 7.57 3.44 5.91
C THR A 46 7.27 4.84 5.38
N VAL A 47 6.21 4.95 4.59
CA VAL A 47 5.71 6.21 4.05
C VAL A 47 4.20 6.31 4.25
N THR A 48 3.70 7.47 4.62
CA THR A 48 2.28 7.71 4.88
C THR A 48 1.46 7.94 3.60
N SER A 49 2.12 8.19 2.48
CA SER A 49 1.46 8.42 1.19
C SER A 49 2.44 8.22 0.04
N LEU A 50 1.92 7.97 -1.16
CA LEU A 50 2.67 8.08 -2.40
C LEU A 50 2.34 9.44 -3.05
N ASN A 51 3.02 10.49 -2.57
CA ASN A 51 2.86 11.86 -3.07
C ASN A 51 4.20 12.58 -3.04
N TYR A 52 5.11 12.15 -3.90
CA TYR A 52 6.48 12.64 -3.93
C TYR A 52 6.81 13.41 -5.19
N ASN A 53 7.59 14.47 -5.00
CA ASN A 53 8.35 15.16 -6.04
C ASN A 53 9.70 15.53 -5.43
N TRP A 54 10.70 14.68 -5.65
CA TRP A 54 12.05 14.90 -5.13
C TRP A 54 12.87 15.84 -5.98
N GLY A 55 12.42 16.09 -7.26
CA GLY A 55 13.23 16.84 -8.23
C GLY A 55 14.60 16.19 -8.41
N SER A 56 15.67 16.94 -8.23
CA SER A 56 17.05 16.43 -8.22
C SER A 56 17.55 16.02 -6.82
N GLY A 57 16.67 16.01 -5.82
CA GLY A 57 17.00 15.65 -4.44
C GLY A 57 17.11 14.14 -4.21
N TYR A 58 17.50 13.76 -3.01
CA TYR A 58 17.58 12.35 -2.65
C TYR A 58 16.19 11.72 -2.52
N VAL A 59 16.07 10.51 -3.08
CA VAL A 59 14.85 9.71 -3.03
C VAL A 59 14.80 8.97 -1.71
N LEU A 60 13.87 9.34 -0.86
CA LEU A 60 13.76 8.78 0.49
C LEU A 60 15.13 8.78 1.21
N ASP A 61 15.43 7.74 1.96
CA ASP A 61 16.71 7.59 2.69
C ASP A 61 17.78 6.82 1.87
N SER A 62 17.65 6.80 0.53
CA SER A 62 18.58 6.07 -0.34
C SER A 62 19.98 6.71 -0.44
N GLY A 63 20.09 8.00 -0.10
CA GLY A 63 21.29 8.80 -0.36
C GLY A 63 21.56 9.07 -1.85
N ARG A 64 20.57 8.83 -2.74
CA ARG A 64 20.68 8.98 -4.19
C ARG A 64 19.54 9.82 -4.74
N GLY A 65 19.86 10.72 -5.68
CA GLY A 65 18.86 11.47 -6.46
C GLY A 65 18.63 10.87 -7.85
N SER A 66 19.44 9.87 -8.25
CA SER A 66 19.33 9.16 -9.52
C SER A 66 19.88 7.75 -9.38
N SER A 67 19.66 6.91 -10.40
CA SER A 67 20.06 5.50 -10.40
C SER A 67 19.58 4.79 -9.13
N VAL A 68 18.29 4.95 -8.85
CA VAL A 68 17.62 4.37 -7.68
C VAL A 68 16.35 3.64 -8.11
N ILE A 69 16.06 2.54 -7.44
CA ILE A 69 14.85 1.77 -7.63
C ILE A 69 14.16 1.69 -6.27
N VAL A 70 12.86 1.83 -6.25
CA VAL A 70 12.06 1.74 -5.03
C VAL A 70 10.91 0.75 -5.22
N ASN A 71 10.72 -0.08 -4.22
CA ASN A 71 9.52 -0.90 -4.07
C ASN A 71 8.73 -0.38 -2.89
N PHE A 72 7.48 0.01 -3.11
CA PHE A 72 6.50 0.34 -2.08
C PHE A 72 5.48 -0.79 -2.02
N TYR A 73 5.22 -1.30 -0.85
CA TYR A 73 4.27 -2.40 -0.67
C TYR A 73 3.53 -2.32 0.65
N GLY A 74 2.37 -2.92 0.66
CA GLY A 74 1.45 -2.94 1.80
C GLY A 74 0.03 -3.16 1.33
N TYR A 75 -0.91 -2.54 1.99
CA TYR A 75 -2.33 -2.77 1.73
C TYR A 75 -3.05 -1.45 1.48
N ILE A 76 -4.05 -1.50 0.60
CA ILE A 76 -4.96 -0.39 0.33
C ILE A 76 -6.39 -0.82 0.65
N THR A 77 -7.09 -0.03 1.45
CA THR A 77 -8.51 -0.25 1.77
C THR A 77 -9.37 0.60 0.84
N ILE A 78 -10.28 -0.05 0.14
CA ILE A 78 -11.25 0.63 -0.70
C ILE A 78 -12.35 1.21 0.20
N PRO A 79 -12.79 2.47 0.00
CA PRO A 79 -13.90 3.04 0.76
C PRO A 79 -15.16 2.18 0.71
N ASP A 80 -15.94 2.16 1.82
CA ASP A 80 -17.14 1.33 1.95
C ASP A 80 -18.32 1.91 1.18
N THR A 81 -18.32 1.73 -0.13
CA THR A 81 -19.35 2.23 -1.05
C THR A 81 -19.93 1.15 -1.97
N GLY A 82 -19.72 -0.13 -1.64
CA GLY A 82 -20.11 -1.28 -2.48
C GLY A 82 -19.05 -1.64 -3.53
N SER A 83 -19.43 -2.40 -4.55
CA SER A 83 -18.53 -2.72 -5.67
C SER A 83 -18.30 -1.49 -6.53
N GLN A 84 -17.05 -1.22 -6.89
CA GLN A 84 -16.65 -0.06 -7.67
C GLN A 84 -15.67 -0.46 -8.76
N ASP A 85 -15.81 0.17 -9.91
CA ASP A 85 -14.76 0.16 -10.93
C ASP A 85 -13.84 1.34 -10.67
N ILE A 86 -12.61 1.05 -10.28
CA ILE A 86 -11.62 2.05 -9.91
C ILE A 86 -10.49 2.02 -10.92
N GLN A 87 -10.15 3.19 -11.44
CA GLN A 87 -8.90 3.38 -12.18
C GLN A 87 -7.82 3.92 -11.24
N PHE A 88 -6.61 3.39 -11.38
CA PHE A 88 -5.42 3.91 -10.70
C PHE A 88 -4.56 4.66 -11.70
N TYR A 89 -3.91 5.71 -11.22
CA TYR A 89 -3.03 6.55 -12.01
C TYR A 89 -1.72 6.74 -11.26
N LEU A 90 -0.60 6.50 -11.92
CA LEU A 90 0.71 6.88 -11.40
C LEU A 90 1.21 8.13 -12.16
N TYR A 91 1.58 9.14 -11.42
CA TYR A 91 2.36 10.26 -11.91
C TYR A 91 3.82 9.96 -11.57
N ALA A 92 4.61 9.59 -12.54
CA ALA A 92 5.95 9.09 -12.32
C ALA A 92 6.98 9.69 -13.29
N ASP A 93 8.19 9.82 -12.81
CA ASP A 93 9.43 10.15 -13.48
C ASP A 93 10.52 9.31 -12.77
N ASP A 94 11.11 8.29 -13.32
CA ASP A 94 10.89 7.64 -14.63
C ASP A 94 9.76 6.58 -14.58
N GLY A 95 10.14 5.31 -14.77
CA GLY A 95 9.25 4.17 -14.96
C GLY A 95 8.55 3.68 -13.71
N ALA A 96 7.32 3.25 -13.87
CA ALA A 96 6.50 2.75 -12.80
C ALA A 96 5.72 1.47 -13.17
N TYR A 97 5.44 0.67 -12.16
CA TYR A 97 4.73 -0.59 -12.25
C TYR A 97 3.91 -0.81 -10.98
N MET A 98 2.70 -1.28 -11.11
CA MET A 98 1.82 -1.54 -9.98
C MET A 98 1.06 -2.84 -10.13
N LYS A 99 0.98 -3.58 -9.03
CA LYS A 99 0.05 -4.72 -8.84
C LYS A 99 -0.97 -4.41 -7.74
N ILE A 100 -2.14 -5.01 -7.91
CA ILE A 100 -3.12 -5.20 -6.84
C ILE A 100 -3.29 -6.71 -6.68
N ASP A 101 -3.00 -7.22 -5.50
CA ASP A 101 -2.81 -8.65 -5.23
C ASP A 101 -1.82 -9.27 -6.22
N SER A 102 -2.25 -10.23 -7.06
CA SER A 102 -1.42 -10.82 -8.10
C SER A 102 -1.61 -10.19 -9.49
N THR A 103 -2.55 -9.25 -9.64
CA THR A 103 -2.92 -8.66 -10.93
C THR A 103 -2.07 -7.43 -11.22
N VAL A 104 -1.43 -7.40 -12.39
CA VAL A 104 -0.75 -6.22 -12.90
C VAL A 104 -1.78 -5.21 -13.36
N VAL A 105 -1.78 -4.02 -12.77
CA VAL A 105 -2.73 -2.96 -13.11
C VAL A 105 -2.08 -1.79 -13.86
N ILE A 106 -0.81 -1.52 -13.62
CA ILE A 106 -0.02 -0.54 -14.37
C ILE A 106 1.33 -1.17 -14.74
N ASN A 107 1.72 -1.03 -15.98
CA ASN A 107 3.00 -1.48 -16.49
C ASN A 107 3.54 -0.47 -17.50
N ASP A 108 4.24 0.52 -17.00
CA ASP A 108 4.95 1.49 -17.83
C ASP A 108 6.38 1.70 -17.29
N TRP A 109 7.23 0.72 -17.62
CA TRP A 109 8.61 0.67 -17.16
C TRP A 109 9.54 1.30 -18.18
N ASN A 110 9.35 2.61 -18.45
CA ASN A 110 10.08 3.37 -19.45
C ASN A 110 10.70 4.62 -18.83
N GLU A 111 11.79 5.13 -19.44
CA GLU A 111 12.33 6.46 -19.12
C GLU A 111 11.42 7.52 -19.68
N GLN A 112 10.92 8.42 -18.83
CA GLN A 112 10.02 9.49 -19.25
C GLN A 112 9.88 10.58 -18.19
N SER A 113 9.48 11.77 -18.66
CA SER A 113 9.11 12.87 -17.78
C SER A 113 7.75 12.62 -17.12
N PRO A 114 7.49 13.22 -15.97
CA PRO A 114 6.29 12.93 -15.19
C PRO A 114 5.02 13.37 -15.91
N GLY A 115 4.05 12.47 -15.99
CA GLY A 115 2.73 12.75 -16.58
C GLY A 115 1.69 11.81 -16.00
N MET A 116 0.59 12.36 -15.50
CA MET A 116 -0.47 11.58 -14.86
C MET A 116 -1.19 10.64 -15.82
N TRP A 117 -1.26 11.01 -17.09
CA TRP A 117 -2.02 10.27 -18.09
C TRP A 117 -1.24 9.16 -18.79
N ASN A 118 0.03 9.02 -18.50
CA ASN A 118 0.87 8.00 -19.11
C ASN A 118 0.74 6.63 -18.41
N TYR A 119 0.23 6.61 -17.17
CA TYR A 119 0.22 5.45 -16.29
C TYR A 119 -1.18 5.23 -15.71
N ILE A 120 -2.10 4.82 -16.56
CA ILE A 120 -3.49 4.58 -16.20
C ILE A 120 -3.73 3.08 -16.21
N SER A 121 -4.32 2.54 -15.14
CA SER A 121 -4.80 1.16 -15.15
C SER A 121 -6.04 1.02 -16.04
N THR A 122 -6.35 -0.21 -16.42
CA THR A 122 -7.73 -0.56 -16.76
C THR A 122 -8.59 -0.48 -15.51
N ASP A 123 -9.91 -0.41 -15.67
CA ASP A 123 -10.84 -0.47 -14.56
C ASP A 123 -10.60 -1.73 -13.72
N GLN A 124 -10.49 -1.55 -12.43
CA GLN A 124 -10.39 -2.63 -11.46
C GLN A 124 -11.69 -2.69 -10.67
N THR A 125 -12.45 -3.77 -10.85
CA THR A 125 -13.67 -3.99 -10.05
C THR A 125 -13.27 -4.44 -8.65
N LEU A 126 -13.31 -3.52 -7.70
CA LEU A 126 -12.94 -3.73 -6.30
C LEU A 126 -14.15 -3.58 -5.40
N THR A 127 -14.14 -4.30 -4.28
CA THR A 127 -15.24 -4.25 -3.32
C THR A 127 -14.96 -3.21 -2.24
N GLY A 128 -15.89 -2.32 -2.00
CA GLY A 128 -15.83 -1.34 -0.94
C GLY A 128 -15.73 -1.98 0.44
N GLY A 129 -14.98 -1.37 1.35
CA GLY A 129 -14.64 -1.89 2.66
C GLY A 129 -13.60 -3.01 2.66
N GLN A 130 -13.22 -3.55 1.50
CA GLN A 130 -12.19 -4.57 1.40
C GLN A 130 -10.79 -3.95 1.29
N THR A 131 -9.81 -4.75 1.67
CA THR A 131 -8.40 -4.38 1.61
C THR A 131 -7.68 -5.31 0.67
N TYR A 132 -6.82 -4.74 -0.16
CA TYR A 132 -6.06 -5.41 -1.19
C TYR A 132 -4.57 -5.16 -0.99
N TYR A 133 -3.73 -6.15 -1.26
CA TYR A 133 -2.29 -5.95 -1.27
C TYR A 133 -1.89 -5.11 -2.47
N ILE A 134 -1.04 -4.10 -2.28
CA ILE A 134 -0.45 -3.34 -3.38
C ILE A 134 1.07 -3.50 -3.39
N ASP A 135 1.61 -3.56 -4.60
CA ASP A 135 3.04 -3.68 -4.87
C ASP A 135 3.39 -2.70 -5.99
N VAL A 136 4.02 -1.58 -5.62
CA VAL A 136 4.38 -0.50 -6.54
C VAL A 136 5.90 -0.47 -6.68
N TRP A 137 6.38 -0.64 -7.90
CA TRP A 137 7.77 -0.49 -8.27
C TRP A 137 7.96 0.78 -9.07
N TRP A 138 9.03 1.46 -8.81
CA TRP A 138 9.39 2.71 -9.47
C TRP A 138 10.92 2.80 -9.58
N TYR A 139 11.41 3.45 -10.63
CA TYR A 139 12.82 3.76 -10.74
C TYR A 139 13.04 5.18 -11.24
N GLU A 140 14.18 5.74 -10.88
CA GLU A 140 14.75 6.98 -11.38
C GLU A 140 16.15 6.70 -11.93
N ASN A 141 16.36 7.03 -13.19
CA ASN A 141 17.64 6.87 -13.86
C ASN A 141 18.47 8.15 -13.82
N GLY A 142 17.85 9.30 -14.11
CA GLY A 142 18.51 10.60 -14.06
C GLY A 142 17.55 11.73 -14.43
N GLY A 143 17.75 12.90 -13.83
CA GLY A 143 16.92 14.07 -14.07
C GLY A 143 16.10 14.48 -12.86
N GLY A 144 14.81 14.60 -13.05
CA GLY A 144 13.85 14.88 -11.99
C GLY A 144 13.16 13.63 -11.52
N ALA A 145 12.98 13.44 -10.22
CA ALA A 145 12.39 12.27 -9.61
C ALA A 145 11.01 12.59 -9.02
N ALA A 146 9.98 11.84 -9.41
CA ALA A 146 8.62 12.02 -8.90
C ALA A 146 7.83 10.71 -8.90
N LEU A 147 6.98 10.51 -7.87
CA LEU A 147 6.00 9.43 -7.83
C LEU A 147 4.79 9.85 -7.02
N LYS A 148 3.58 9.76 -7.65
CA LYS A 148 2.31 9.98 -6.96
C LYS A 148 1.29 8.95 -7.39
N LEU A 149 0.50 8.44 -6.45
CA LEU A 149 -0.59 7.51 -6.74
C LEU A 149 -1.94 8.20 -6.56
N TYR A 150 -2.72 8.14 -7.63
CA TYR A 150 -4.09 8.64 -7.67
C TYR A 150 -5.05 7.48 -7.95
N TRP A 151 -6.29 7.69 -7.63
CA TRP A 151 -7.40 6.84 -8.02
C TRP A 151 -8.62 7.65 -8.46
N ASP A 152 -9.47 7.03 -9.25
CA ASP A 152 -10.81 7.53 -9.57
C ASP A 152 -11.84 6.60 -8.93
N GLN A 153 -12.50 7.08 -7.89
CA GLN A 153 -13.51 6.31 -7.17
C GLN A 153 -14.95 6.72 -7.49
N THR A 154 -15.13 7.95 -7.94
CA THR A 154 -16.46 8.57 -8.07
C THR A 154 -16.57 9.42 -9.33
N GLY A 155 -15.78 9.11 -10.35
CA GLY A 155 -15.65 9.94 -11.54
C GLY A 155 -14.77 11.18 -11.32
N SER A 156 -13.99 11.20 -10.23
CA SER A 156 -13.04 12.27 -9.93
C SER A 156 -11.70 11.70 -9.48
N VAL A 157 -10.67 12.03 -10.24
CA VAL A 157 -9.30 11.63 -9.92
C VAL A 157 -8.78 12.38 -8.71
N ALA A 158 -8.37 11.68 -7.69
CA ALA A 158 -7.81 12.23 -6.45
C ALA A 158 -6.59 11.44 -5.99
N LEU A 159 -5.69 12.08 -5.25
CA LEU A 159 -4.60 11.37 -4.55
C LEU A 159 -5.20 10.32 -3.60
N VAL A 160 -4.62 9.13 -3.61
CA VAL A 160 -4.96 8.11 -2.61
C VAL A 160 -4.62 8.66 -1.23
N PRO A 161 -5.60 8.80 -0.32
CA PRO A 161 -5.35 9.39 0.99
C PRO A 161 -4.53 8.44 1.87
N SER A 162 -3.75 8.99 2.79
CA SER A 162 -2.95 8.21 3.75
C SER A 162 -3.79 7.21 4.54
N SER A 163 -5.04 7.57 4.87
CA SER A 163 -5.96 6.68 5.60
C SER A 163 -6.33 5.39 4.87
N ALA A 164 -6.11 5.34 3.55
CA ALA A 164 -6.36 4.14 2.76
C ALA A 164 -5.23 3.09 2.89
N TYR A 165 -4.05 3.46 3.36
CA TYR A 165 -2.90 2.57 3.42
C TYR A 165 -2.77 1.81 4.75
N SER A 166 -2.14 0.63 4.71
CA SER A 166 -1.73 -0.13 5.90
C SER A 166 -0.51 -1.00 5.59
N THR A 167 0.42 -1.10 6.54
CA THR A 167 1.54 -2.05 6.47
C THR A 167 1.16 -3.47 6.85
N THR A 168 0.02 -3.66 7.49
CA THR A 168 -0.45 -4.95 7.99
C THR A 168 -1.68 -5.41 7.23
N GLU A 169 -1.73 -6.71 6.95
CA GLU A 169 -2.94 -7.32 6.41
C GLU A 169 -4.11 -7.11 7.39
N PRO A 170 -5.27 -6.69 6.89
CA PRO A 170 -6.43 -6.56 7.73
C PRO A 170 -6.85 -7.95 8.25
N VAL A 171 -7.14 -8.03 9.52
CA VAL A 171 -7.69 -9.24 10.10
C VAL A 171 -9.12 -9.43 9.58
N VAL A 172 -9.31 -10.35 8.66
CA VAL A 172 -10.64 -10.77 8.22
C VAL A 172 -11.23 -11.66 9.31
N VAL A 173 -12.14 -11.12 10.07
CA VAL A 173 -12.91 -11.93 11.03
C VAL A 173 -14.07 -12.57 10.27
N SER A 174 -13.90 -13.83 9.87
CA SER A 174 -14.98 -14.59 9.20
C SER A 174 -16.15 -14.79 10.15
N GLY A 175 -17.38 -14.66 9.64
CA GLY A 175 -18.61 -14.89 10.40
C GLY A 175 -19.22 -13.67 11.06
N ILE A 176 -18.67 -12.47 10.84
CA ILE A 176 -19.31 -11.22 11.26
C ILE A 176 -20.05 -10.55 10.10
N THR A 177 -21.14 -9.87 10.41
CA THR A 177 -21.90 -9.11 9.40
C THR A 177 -21.10 -7.87 8.96
N SER A 178 -21.42 -7.33 7.79
CA SER A 178 -20.80 -6.08 7.27
C SER A 178 -20.87 -4.93 8.29
N SER A 179 -21.97 -4.80 9.03
CA SER A 179 -22.12 -3.82 10.11
C SER A 179 -21.16 -4.07 11.28
N GLN A 180 -20.91 -5.32 11.61
CA GLN A 180 -19.94 -5.70 12.66
C GLN A 180 -18.51 -5.47 12.18
N THR A 181 -18.22 -5.76 10.92
CA THR A 181 -16.92 -5.47 10.28
C THR A 181 -16.61 -3.99 10.31
N THR A 182 -17.59 -3.14 9.98
CA THR A 182 -17.41 -1.68 10.04
C THR A 182 -17.11 -1.21 11.46
N LYS A 183 -17.84 -1.71 12.45
CA LYS A 183 -17.57 -1.40 13.86
C LYS A 183 -16.21 -1.90 14.31
N PHE A 184 -15.84 -3.10 13.93
CA PHE A 184 -14.54 -3.69 14.22
C PHE A 184 -13.39 -2.87 13.62
N ASN A 185 -13.47 -2.51 12.34
CA ASN A 185 -12.48 -1.67 11.69
C ASN A 185 -12.40 -0.26 12.31
N THR A 186 -13.53 0.30 12.73
CA THR A 186 -13.57 1.58 13.45
C THR A 186 -12.85 1.48 14.80
N ILE A 187 -13.03 0.40 15.52
CA ILE A 187 -12.35 0.15 16.79
C ILE A 187 -10.85 -0.06 16.54
N ARG A 188 -10.50 -0.88 15.56
CA ARG A 188 -9.10 -1.11 15.17
C ARG A 188 -8.37 0.20 14.85
N ASN A 189 -9.01 1.11 14.13
CA ASN A 189 -8.40 2.39 13.75
C ASN A 189 -8.30 3.40 14.90
N LYS A 190 -8.96 3.13 16.04
CA LYS A 190 -8.86 3.97 17.24
C LYS A 190 -7.88 3.45 18.29
N ALA A 191 -7.27 2.32 18.05
CA ALA A 191 -6.37 1.71 19.01
C ALA A 191 -5.07 2.50 19.19
N VAL A 192 -4.77 2.84 20.42
CA VAL A 192 -3.63 3.66 20.83
C VAL A 192 -2.77 2.84 21.78
N ASN A 193 -1.46 2.97 21.65
CA ASN A 193 -0.44 2.49 22.59
C ASN A 193 0.05 1.03 22.52
N GLY A 194 0.47 0.57 21.33
CA GLY A 194 1.47 -0.52 21.27
C GLY A 194 1.05 -1.93 21.71
N ASN A 195 -0.10 -2.10 22.35
CA ASN A 195 -0.57 -3.40 22.81
C ASN A 195 -1.21 -4.21 21.68
N GLN A 196 -0.84 -5.46 21.53
CA GLN A 196 -1.45 -6.38 20.59
C GLN A 196 -2.52 -7.22 21.30
N ILE A 197 -3.70 -7.31 20.70
CA ILE A 197 -4.77 -8.20 21.18
C ILE A 197 -5.02 -9.25 20.11
N TYR A 198 -4.83 -10.50 20.49
CA TYR A 198 -5.17 -11.66 19.66
C TYR A 198 -6.56 -12.15 20.02
N ILE A 199 -7.45 -12.20 19.03
CA ILE A 199 -8.79 -12.75 19.20
C ILE A 199 -8.85 -14.07 18.43
N THR A 200 -9.02 -15.17 19.14
CA THR A 200 -9.26 -16.47 18.52
C THR A 200 -10.67 -16.92 18.89
N GLN A 201 -11.51 -17.11 17.90
CA GLN A 201 -12.83 -17.73 18.08
C GLN A 201 -12.79 -19.15 17.51
N THR A 202 -13.03 -20.15 18.34
CA THR A 202 -13.07 -21.55 17.94
C THR A 202 -14.44 -22.17 18.22
N GLY A 203 -15.08 -22.71 17.16
CA GLY A 203 -16.27 -23.58 17.25
C GLY A 203 -17.60 -22.87 17.45
N ASP A 204 -18.70 -23.64 17.39
CA ASP A 204 -20.09 -23.18 17.46
C ASP A 204 -20.52 -22.73 18.85
N GLY A 205 -19.64 -22.73 19.83
CA GLY A 205 -19.90 -22.44 21.23
C GLY A 205 -19.65 -21.01 21.69
N ASN A 206 -19.43 -20.07 20.79
CA ASN A 206 -19.21 -18.65 21.11
C ASN A 206 -18.13 -18.37 22.17
N THR A 207 -17.08 -19.16 22.24
CA THR A 207 -15.96 -18.89 23.14
C THR A 207 -15.00 -17.90 22.47
N LEU A 208 -14.92 -16.71 23.03
CA LEU A 208 -13.97 -15.68 22.63
C LEU A 208 -12.80 -15.68 23.62
N ASN A 209 -11.61 -16.04 23.15
CA ASN A 209 -10.40 -15.90 23.92
C ASN A 209 -9.69 -14.62 23.50
N ILE A 210 -9.45 -13.75 24.45
CA ILE A 210 -8.68 -12.53 24.25
C ILE A 210 -7.37 -12.69 25.02
N LEU A 211 -6.26 -12.63 24.29
CA LEU A 211 -4.95 -12.54 24.90
C LEU A 211 -4.45 -11.12 24.67
N GLN A 212 -4.20 -10.41 25.72
CA GLN A 212 -3.52 -9.11 25.69
C GLN A 212 -2.07 -9.36 26.12
N ASP A 213 -1.16 -9.06 25.19
CA ASP A 213 0.26 -9.06 25.46
C ASP A 213 0.70 -7.59 25.47
N GLY A 214 1.11 -7.12 26.64
CA GLY A 214 1.58 -5.77 26.86
C GLY A 214 2.66 -5.80 27.92
N ASP A 215 3.81 -5.26 27.59
CA ASP A 215 4.83 -4.99 28.58
C ASP A 215 4.42 -3.77 29.40
N ASP A 216 4.54 -3.89 30.74
CA ASP A 216 4.38 -2.82 31.73
C ASP A 216 5.48 -1.75 31.63
#